data_90f05249635cb6a152c99b24feaa49d8
#
_entry.id   90f05249635cb6a152c99b24feaa49d8
#
_cell.length_a   1.000
_cell.length_b   1.000
_cell.length_c   1.000
_cell.angle_alpha   90.00
_cell.angle_beta   90.00
_cell.angle_gamma   90.00
#
_symmetry.space_group_name_H-M   'P 1'
#
loop_
_entity.id
_entity.type
_entity.pdbx_description
1 polymer ?
#
loop_
_entity_poly.entity_id
_entity_poly.type
_entity_poly.pdbx_seq_one_letter_code
_entity_poly.pdbx_strand_id
1 'polypeptide(L)'
;MIVSRLRWFSRHTAMIGLCALAFTACQKTAAPLRITEPTVYEKGGERVARLGEIMHSNRTKVNGSTDLVTHEIELAGIHSGYGAATVVNMIYRKMDAAGKNITRPKVISHKLSDGKVVNLGGAAIEIIELKTDYIQFVVKRDFNQAQNR
;
A
#
# COMPACT_ATOMS: atom_id res chain seq x y z
N MET A 1 -42.15 56.38 56.33
CA MET A 1 -41.65 56.99 55.10
C MET A 1 -40.86 55.88 54.35
N ILE A 2 -41.53 55.14 53.47
CA ILE A 2 -41.61 55.41 52.05
C ILE A 2 -40.18 55.49 51.48
N VAL A 3 -39.69 54.53 50.67
CA VAL A 3 -39.82 54.28 49.24
C VAL A 3 -38.88 53.15 48.91
N SER A 4 -39.31 51.96 48.48
CA SER A 4 -39.43 51.42 47.13
C SER A 4 -38.26 51.72 46.20
N ARG A 5 -37.65 50.71 45.73
CA ARG A 5 -37.18 50.47 44.33
C ARG A 5 -36.48 49.13 44.25
N LEU A 6 -37.17 48.25 43.65
CA LEU A 6 -37.30 47.88 42.22
C LEU A 6 -36.10 47.10 41.70
N ARG A 7 -36.31 45.80 41.69
CA ARG A 7 -36.07 44.86 40.62
C ARG A 7 -35.23 45.39 39.46
N TRP A 8 -34.08 44.76 39.29
CA TRP A 8 -33.53 44.52 37.97
C TRP A 8 -32.88 43.13 37.95
N PHE A 9 -33.73 42.13 37.68
CA PHE A 9 -33.27 40.84 37.18
C PHE A 9 -33.02 41.01 35.71
N SER A 10 -31.81 41.17 35.29
CA SER A 10 -31.34 41.04 33.92
C SER A 10 -30.85 39.59 33.73
N ARG A 11 -31.61 38.81 33.14
CA ARG A 11 -31.64 38.16 31.83
C ARG A 11 -30.30 38.11 31.12
N HIS A 12 -29.29 37.42 31.65
CA HIS A 12 -28.08 37.08 30.89
C HIS A 12 -27.46 35.75 31.35
N THR A 13 -28.28 34.75 31.59
CA THR A 13 -27.81 33.41 31.90
C THR A 13 -28.50 32.38 30.96
N ALA A 14 -28.25 32.51 29.68
CA ALA A 14 -28.66 31.46 28.73
C ALA A 14 -27.95 31.64 27.41
N MET A 15 -26.64 31.50 27.34
CA MET A 15 -25.92 31.29 26.05
C MET A 15 -24.47 30.86 26.24
N ILE A 16 -24.22 29.96 27.18
CA ILE A 16 -22.92 29.22 27.23
C ILE A 16 -23.27 27.75 27.31
N GLY A 17 -23.58 27.16 26.19
CA GLY A 17 -23.94 25.76 26.21
C GLY A 17 -24.18 25.17 24.84
N LEU A 18 -23.44 25.58 23.80
CA LEU A 18 -23.58 24.87 22.50
C LEU A 18 -22.39 25.10 21.55
N CYS A 19 -21.16 24.92 22.03
CA CYS A 19 -19.99 24.87 21.14
C CYS A 19 -19.01 23.77 21.51
N ALA A 20 -19.49 22.67 22.12
CA ALA A 20 -18.61 21.54 22.51
C ALA A 20 -18.95 20.25 21.79
N LEU A 21 -19.44 20.29 20.54
CA LEU A 21 -19.74 19.08 19.77
C LEU A 21 -19.38 19.25 18.29
N ALA A 22 -18.13 19.49 17.98
CA ALA A 22 -17.64 19.39 16.60
C ALA A 22 -16.12 19.09 16.53
N PHE A 23 -15.56 18.36 17.48
CA PHE A 23 -14.29 17.67 17.30
C PHE A 23 -14.53 16.17 17.25
N THR A 24 -15.44 15.73 16.38
CA THR A 24 -15.38 14.36 15.90
C THR A 24 -14.18 14.30 14.96
N ALA A 25 -13.06 13.95 15.60
CA ALA A 25 -11.84 13.57 14.92
C ALA A 25 -12.16 12.70 13.71
N CYS A 26 -11.70 13.13 12.54
CA CYS A 26 -11.37 12.21 11.45
C CYS A 26 -10.29 11.27 11.99
N GLN A 27 -10.69 10.26 12.75
CA GLN A 27 -9.88 9.07 12.92
C GLN A 27 -9.77 8.46 11.53
N LYS A 28 -8.69 8.81 10.84
CA LYS A 28 -8.19 8.04 9.72
C LYS A 28 -8.04 6.63 10.24
N THR A 29 -9.07 5.82 10.02
CA THR A 29 -9.03 4.39 10.31
C THR A 29 -7.86 3.86 9.50
N ALA A 30 -6.76 3.57 10.17
CA ALA A 30 -5.64 2.89 9.54
C ALA A 30 -6.23 1.62 8.94
N ALA A 31 -6.07 1.44 7.64
CA ALA A 31 -6.49 0.24 6.97
C ALA A 31 -5.92 -0.95 7.74
N PRO A 32 -6.72 -1.99 8.04
CA PRO A 32 -6.22 -3.14 8.78
C PRO A 32 -5.00 -3.67 8.05
N LEU A 33 -3.89 -3.83 8.78
CA LEU A 33 -2.70 -4.50 8.31
C LEU A 33 -3.15 -5.86 7.76
N ARG A 34 -3.21 -5.99 6.44
CA ARG A 34 -3.38 -7.28 5.78
C ARG A 34 -2.09 -8.06 6.10
N ILE A 35 -2.15 -8.88 7.14
CA ILE A 35 -1.18 -9.95 7.35
C ILE A 35 -1.50 -10.96 6.25
N THR A 36 -0.93 -10.75 5.08
CA THR A 36 -0.93 -11.75 4.03
C THR A 36 0.05 -12.80 4.49
N GLU A 37 -0.45 -13.97 4.88
CA GLU A 37 0.41 -15.12 5.13
C GLU A 37 1.34 -15.30 3.93
N PRO A 38 2.63 -15.60 4.14
CA PRO A 38 3.56 -15.80 3.05
C PRO A 38 3.04 -16.94 2.18
N THR A 39 2.50 -16.62 1.04
CA THR A 39 2.06 -17.61 0.05
C THR A 39 3.30 -18.41 -0.29
N VAL A 40 3.28 -19.71 0.04
CA VAL A 40 4.33 -20.64 -0.36
C VAL A 40 4.47 -20.54 -1.87
N TYR A 41 5.64 -20.09 -2.30
CA TYR A 41 5.92 -19.85 -3.70
C TYR A 41 6.10 -21.17 -4.43
N GLU A 42 5.15 -21.54 -5.27
CA GLU A 42 5.35 -22.57 -6.31
C GLU A 42 5.95 -21.92 -7.54
N LYS A 43 7.20 -22.30 -7.84
CA LYS A 43 7.90 -21.79 -9.02
C LYS A 43 7.15 -22.19 -10.28
N GLY A 44 6.69 -21.20 -11.05
CA GLY A 44 6.11 -21.40 -12.37
C GLY A 44 4.58 -21.48 -12.45
N GLY A 45 3.85 -21.35 -11.33
CA GLY A 45 2.39 -21.24 -11.37
C GLY A 45 1.92 -19.88 -11.91
N GLU A 46 0.93 -19.90 -12.81
CA GLU A 46 0.24 -18.67 -13.25
C GLU A 46 -0.57 -18.06 -12.11
N ARG A 47 -0.49 -16.75 -11.96
CA ARG A 47 -1.15 -15.97 -10.92
C ARG A 47 -1.87 -14.78 -11.53
N VAL A 48 -2.87 -14.30 -10.82
CA VAL A 48 -3.61 -13.09 -11.17
C VAL A 48 -3.45 -12.08 -10.04
N ALA A 49 -3.17 -10.82 -10.39
CA ALA A 49 -3.23 -9.71 -9.44
C ALA A 49 -4.08 -8.58 -10.02
N ARG A 50 -4.93 -8.02 -9.17
CA ARG A 50 -5.73 -6.84 -9.45
C ARG A 50 -5.01 -5.58 -8.96
N LEU A 51 -5.51 -4.43 -9.37
CA LEU A 51 -4.99 -3.14 -8.90
C LEU A 51 -5.03 -3.05 -7.38
N GLY A 52 -3.89 -2.67 -6.78
CA GLY A 52 -3.70 -2.60 -5.33
C GLY A 52 -3.38 -3.94 -4.66
N GLU A 53 -3.32 -5.05 -5.39
CA GLU A 53 -2.96 -6.36 -4.82
C GLU A 53 -1.46 -6.63 -4.89
N ILE A 54 -0.99 -7.42 -3.93
CA ILE A 54 0.40 -7.88 -3.88
C ILE A 54 0.58 -9.01 -4.89
N MET A 55 1.40 -8.76 -5.90
CA MET A 55 1.77 -9.73 -6.92
C MET A 55 2.70 -10.80 -6.38
N HIS A 56 3.70 -10.39 -5.60
CA HIS A 56 4.72 -11.27 -5.05
C HIS A 56 5.24 -10.74 -3.73
N SER A 57 5.37 -11.63 -2.75
CA SER A 57 5.97 -11.34 -1.46
C SER A 57 6.86 -12.49 -1.02
N ASN A 58 8.03 -12.20 -0.49
CA ASN A 58 8.91 -13.21 0.11
C ASN A 58 9.75 -12.60 1.24
N ARG A 59 10.13 -13.45 2.20
CA ARG A 59 11.00 -13.10 3.31
C ARG A 59 12.40 -13.62 3.08
N THR A 60 13.39 -12.75 3.26
CA THR A 60 14.80 -13.10 3.12
C THR A 60 15.54 -12.84 4.44
N LYS A 61 16.54 -13.66 4.73
CA LYS A 61 17.46 -13.37 5.84
C LYS A 61 18.49 -12.35 5.38
N VAL A 62 18.81 -11.41 6.24
CA VAL A 62 19.95 -10.51 6.02
C VAL A 62 21.23 -11.28 6.30
N ASN A 63 22.20 -11.23 5.39
CA ASN A 63 23.48 -11.94 5.57
C ASN A 63 24.15 -11.56 6.91
N GLY A 64 24.45 -12.57 7.72
CA GLY A 64 25.09 -12.40 9.03
C GLY A 64 24.15 -11.97 10.16
N SER A 65 22.84 -11.83 9.92
CA SER A 65 21.83 -11.51 10.93
C SER A 65 20.73 -12.55 10.99
N THR A 66 20.03 -12.61 12.12
CA THR A 66 18.77 -13.36 12.28
C THR A 66 17.57 -12.57 11.75
N ASP A 67 17.78 -11.32 11.37
CA ASP A 67 16.71 -10.44 10.95
C ASP A 67 16.10 -10.90 9.62
N LEU A 68 14.77 -10.89 9.59
CA LEU A 68 13.99 -11.16 8.39
C LEU A 68 13.58 -9.86 7.72
N VAL A 69 13.77 -9.82 6.43
CA VAL A 69 13.33 -8.73 5.58
C VAL A 69 12.27 -9.24 4.63
N THR A 70 11.12 -8.57 4.61
CA THR A 70 10.03 -8.84 3.68
C THR A 70 10.18 -7.97 2.45
N HIS A 71 10.15 -8.60 1.28
CA HIS A 71 10.11 -7.94 -0.02
C HIS A 71 8.71 -8.09 -0.59
N GLU A 72 8.14 -7.01 -1.11
CA GLU A 72 6.80 -7.00 -1.73
C GLU A 72 6.81 -6.26 -3.05
N ILE A 73 6.05 -6.80 -4.01
CA ILE A 73 5.71 -6.13 -5.27
C ILE A 73 4.19 -6.03 -5.35
N GLU A 74 3.68 -4.83 -5.48
CA GLU A 74 2.26 -4.52 -5.62
C GLU A 74 1.97 -4.01 -7.03
N LEU A 75 0.83 -4.41 -7.61
CA LEU A 75 0.31 -3.83 -8.85
C LEU A 75 -0.36 -2.48 -8.56
N ALA A 76 0.29 -1.38 -8.92
CA ALA A 76 -0.18 -0.04 -8.61
C ALA A 76 -1.02 0.60 -9.73
N GLY A 77 -0.86 0.17 -10.98
CA GLY A 77 -1.60 0.76 -12.09
C GLY A 77 -1.35 0.05 -13.41
N ILE A 78 -2.34 0.15 -14.27
CA ILE A 78 -2.28 -0.28 -15.68
C ILE A 78 -2.76 0.88 -16.53
N HIS A 79 -1.92 1.35 -17.43
CA HIS A 79 -2.23 2.46 -18.33
C HIS A 79 -2.08 2.01 -19.78
N SER A 80 -3.19 1.97 -20.49
CA SER A 80 -3.24 1.74 -21.93
C SER A 80 -3.87 2.95 -22.60
N GLY A 81 -3.09 3.69 -23.40
CA GLY A 81 -3.57 4.82 -24.21
C GLY A 81 -3.82 4.40 -25.66
N TYR A 82 -4.72 5.10 -26.33
CA TYR A 82 -4.95 4.90 -27.77
C TYR A 82 -3.66 5.26 -28.53
N GLY A 83 -3.01 4.26 -29.16
CA GLY A 83 -1.74 4.47 -29.84
C GLY A 83 -0.50 4.60 -28.95
N ALA A 84 -0.65 4.54 -27.63
CA ALA A 84 0.45 4.59 -26.68
C ALA A 84 0.83 3.17 -26.21
N ALA A 85 2.12 2.99 -25.87
CA ALA A 85 2.58 1.73 -25.28
C ALA A 85 1.88 1.49 -23.94
N THR A 86 1.40 0.27 -23.74
CA THR A 86 0.82 -0.11 -22.43
C THR A 86 1.90 -0.12 -21.36
N VAL A 87 1.61 0.55 -20.24
CA VAL A 87 2.52 0.71 -19.10
C VAL A 87 1.90 0.05 -17.87
N VAL A 88 2.67 -0.80 -17.19
CA VAL A 88 2.33 -1.39 -15.90
C VAL A 88 3.15 -0.69 -14.82
N ASN A 89 2.48 -0.12 -13.84
CA ASN A 89 3.09 0.49 -12.67
C ASN A 89 3.09 -0.49 -11.51
N MET A 90 4.23 -0.66 -10.89
CA MET A 90 4.42 -1.52 -9.74
C MET A 90 5.10 -0.77 -8.61
N ILE A 91 4.79 -1.12 -7.36
CA ILE A 91 5.46 -0.60 -6.18
C ILE A 91 6.25 -1.73 -5.54
N TYR A 92 7.55 -1.53 -5.41
CA TYR A 92 8.41 -2.43 -4.65
C TYR A 92 8.67 -1.86 -3.26
N ARG A 93 8.46 -2.68 -2.23
CA ARG A 93 8.72 -2.36 -0.82
C ARG A 93 9.71 -3.34 -0.22
N LYS A 94 10.53 -2.85 0.68
CA LYS A 94 11.41 -3.63 1.54
C LYS A 94 11.11 -3.27 2.99
N MET A 95 10.66 -4.24 3.78
CA MET A 95 10.15 -4.03 5.13
C MET A 95 10.88 -4.90 6.16
N ASP A 96 10.96 -4.43 7.40
CA ASP A 96 11.43 -5.19 8.54
C ASP A 96 10.37 -6.19 9.05
N ALA A 97 10.70 -6.92 10.11
CA ALA A 97 9.80 -7.90 10.74
C ALA A 97 8.53 -7.26 11.31
N ALA A 98 8.55 -5.96 11.62
CA ALA A 98 7.42 -5.19 12.13
C ALA A 98 6.54 -4.62 10.99
N GLY A 99 6.88 -4.86 9.71
CA GLY A 99 6.17 -4.33 8.56
C GLY A 99 6.49 -2.87 8.22
N LYS A 100 7.53 -2.29 8.83
CA LYS A 100 7.97 -0.93 8.55
C LYS A 100 8.93 -0.92 7.37
N ASN A 101 8.73 0.02 6.44
CA ASN A 101 9.64 0.18 5.31
C ASN A 101 11.07 0.51 5.78
N ILE A 102 12.03 -0.34 5.41
CA ILE A 102 13.47 -0.15 5.65
C ILE A 102 14.01 0.90 4.69
N THR A 103 13.47 0.93 3.46
CA THR A 103 13.82 1.87 2.42
C THR A 103 12.58 2.54 1.87
N ARG A 104 12.73 3.71 1.25
CA ARG A 104 11.62 4.35 0.53
C ARG A 104 11.07 3.40 -0.55
N PRO A 105 9.74 3.19 -0.62
CA PRO A 105 9.12 2.43 -1.69
C PRO A 105 9.53 2.94 -3.07
N LYS A 106 9.80 2.04 -4.00
CA LYS A 106 10.16 2.37 -5.39
C LYS A 106 8.96 2.13 -6.29
N VAL A 107 8.51 3.17 -6.99
CA VAL A 107 7.53 3.06 -8.06
C VAL A 107 8.28 2.80 -9.36
N ILE A 108 7.87 1.78 -10.08
CA ILE A 108 8.47 1.38 -11.37
C ILE A 108 7.38 1.31 -12.41
N SER A 109 7.62 2.01 -13.53
CA SER A 109 6.78 1.98 -14.70
C SER A 109 7.46 1.13 -15.77
N HIS A 110 6.84 0.03 -16.15
CA HIS A 110 7.34 -0.88 -17.17
C HIS A 110 6.47 -0.82 -18.42
N LYS A 111 7.08 -0.52 -19.56
CA LYS A 111 6.39 -0.57 -20.86
C LYS A 111 6.42 -1.99 -21.39
N LEU A 112 5.27 -2.53 -21.79
CA LEU A 112 5.23 -3.88 -22.40
C LEU A 112 5.95 -3.97 -23.75
N SER A 113 6.17 -2.86 -24.43
CA SER A 113 7.04 -2.79 -25.62
C SER A 113 8.49 -3.15 -25.33
N ASP A 114 8.95 -2.94 -24.09
CA ASP A 114 10.32 -3.21 -23.66
C ASP A 114 10.52 -4.69 -23.27
N GLY A 115 9.45 -5.50 -23.38
CA GLY A 115 9.40 -6.92 -23.09
C GLY A 115 8.38 -7.28 -22.02
N LYS A 116 8.10 -8.58 -21.91
CA LYS A 116 7.11 -9.08 -20.94
C LYS A 116 7.70 -9.35 -19.55
N VAL A 117 9.03 -9.33 -19.40
CA VAL A 117 9.70 -9.66 -18.14
C VAL A 117 10.14 -8.40 -17.42
N VAL A 118 9.66 -8.26 -16.19
CA VAL A 118 10.01 -7.15 -15.28
C VAL A 118 10.95 -7.66 -14.20
N ASN A 119 12.11 -7.01 -14.05
CA ASN A 119 13.06 -7.31 -12.99
C ASN A 119 12.97 -6.26 -11.87
N LEU A 120 12.66 -6.72 -10.66
CA LEU A 120 12.40 -5.87 -9.51
C LEU A 120 12.95 -6.46 -8.21
N GLY A 121 13.84 -5.72 -7.53
CA GLY A 121 14.36 -6.12 -6.23
C GLY A 121 15.08 -7.47 -6.20
N GLY A 122 15.50 -8.00 -7.38
CA GLY A 122 16.06 -9.34 -7.55
C GLY A 122 15.06 -10.38 -8.04
N ALA A 123 13.76 -10.15 -7.92
CA ALA A 123 12.74 -11.00 -8.53
C ALA A 123 12.61 -10.72 -10.04
N ALA A 124 12.12 -11.70 -10.79
CA ALA A 124 11.73 -11.55 -12.19
C ALA A 124 10.30 -12.05 -12.38
N ILE A 125 9.43 -11.18 -12.88
CA ILE A 125 8.01 -11.44 -13.14
C ILE A 125 7.77 -11.37 -14.64
N GLU A 126 7.18 -12.42 -15.21
CA GLU A 126 6.74 -12.44 -16.61
C GLU A 126 5.23 -12.15 -16.67
N ILE A 127 4.85 -11.12 -17.41
CA ILE A 127 3.45 -10.78 -17.66
C ILE A 127 2.96 -11.64 -18.83
N ILE A 128 1.96 -12.49 -18.57
CA ILE A 128 1.36 -13.39 -19.54
C ILE A 128 0.22 -12.69 -20.28
N GLU A 129 -0.71 -12.14 -19.50
CA GLU A 129 -1.88 -11.43 -20.01
C GLU A 129 -2.10 -10.14 -19.23
N LEU A 130 -2.67 -9.15 -19.90
CA LEU A 130 -2.98 -7.85 -19.31
C LEU A 130 -4.42 -7.48 -19.69
N LYS A 131 -5.20 -7.10 -18.68
CA LYS A 131 -6.55 -6.53 -18.80
C LYS A 131 -6.56 -5.15 -18.17
N THR A 132 -7.71 -4.49 -18.20
CA THR A 132 -7.87 -3.13 -17.69
C THR A 132 -7.64 -3.02 -16.18
N ASP A 133 -7.99 -4.07 -15.42
CA ASP A 133 -8.03 -4.08 -13.96
C ASP A 133 -7.19 -5.16 -13.30
N TYR A 134 -6.61 -6.07 -14.09
CA TYR A 134 -5.74 -7.13 -13.58
C TYR A 134 -4.65 -7.52 -14.58
N ILE A 135 -3.64 -8.19 -14.06
CA ILE A 135 -2.62 -8.89 -14.86
C ILE A 135 -2.56 -10.36 -14.49
N GLN A 136 -2.30 -11.20 -15.49
CA GLN A 136 -1.90 -12.59 -15.30
C GLN A 136 -0.39 -12.68 -15.49
N PHE A 137 0.31 -13.32 -14.57
CA PHE A 137 1.77 -13.32 -14.52
C PHE A 137 2.34 -14.61 -13.93
N VAL A 138 3.63 -14.84 -14.19
CA VAL A 138 4.42 -15.91 -13.59
C VAL A 138 5.66 -15.31 -12.94
N VAL A 139 6.01 -15.77 -11.74
CA VAL A 139 7.28 -15.40 -11.10
C VAL A 139 8.36 -16.37 -11.59
N LYS A 140 9.25 -15.88 -12.44
CA LYS A 140 10.38 -16.65 -13.03
C LYS A 140 11.55 -16.79 -12.08
N ARG A 141 11.78 -15.77 -11.26
CA ARG A 141 12.88 -15.73 -10.29
C ARG A 141 12.42 -15.01 -9.03
N ASP A 142 12.74 -15.59 -7.89
CA ASP A 142 12.44 -15.02 -6.58
C ASP A 142 13.56 -14.07 -6.12
N PHE A 143 13.26 -13.20 -5.14
CA PHE A 143 14.20 -12.25 -4.51
C PHE A 143 15.49 -12.91 -4.01
N ASN A 144 15.43 -14.15 -3.53
CA ASN A 144 16.56 -14.88 -2.95
C ASN A 144 17.55 -15.47 -3.96
N GLN A 145 17.20 -15.58 -5.24
CA GLN A 145 18.03 -16.24 -6.25
C GLN A 145 19.12 -15.32 -6.84
N ALA A 146 19.10 -14.04 -6.53
CA ALA A 146 20.10 -13.07 -7.03
C ALA A 146 21.42 -13.08 -6.25
N GLN A 147 21.48 -13.74 -5.06
CA GLN A 147 22.66 -13.69 -4.17
C GLN A 147 23.62 -14.90 -4.31
N ASN A 148 23.28 -15.88 -5.15
CA ASN A 148 24.08 -17.11 -5.34
C ASN A 148 24.89 -17.14 -6.64
N ARG A 149 25.34 -15.98 -7.13
CA ARG A 149 26.27 -15.88 -8.26
C ARG A 149 27.53 -15.11 -7.85
#